data_f50dc995921a99904ee34167fe5c6557
#
_entry.id   f50dc995921a99904ee34167fe5c6557
#
_cell.length_a   1.000
_cell.length_b   1.000
_cell.length_c   1.000
_cell.angle_alpha   90.00
_cell.angle_beta   90.00
_cell.angle_gamma   90.00
#
_symmetry.space_group_name_H-M   'P 1'
#
loop_
_entity.id
_entity.type
_entity.pdbx_description
1 polymer ?
#
loop_
_entity_poly.entity_id
_entity_poly.type
_entity_poly.pdbx_seq_one_letter_code
_entity_poly.pdbx_strand_id
1 'polypeptide(L)'
;MWRTLDSIYPERTETAANLANAYIVKYATGDTSAYTKAMAIFERLERGTGKDMGLSSQKIRAMALKKDTMAIVRELNQLENANPRDPDVFLYASEIYKTLDADSLRHASIRRACEIDSTYGAALIAMAQYYADRNDSAAYDRQVFRALVSPTLEYETKHELLRGYVGRMYSDTAQWPRIENVFARMQQVNPGEPSLHSLYSAFEYTCGNLVQATEQMEYALSLDPSDADVRSSLYSLQIQRGDTVAAIATAVGGITYSPDNLGFPILAASANIVNGRPQEALEVLHKVKINEVNNPEAVSNFMSTLGDAYQAADSLSKAIETYNKSIEIYPSNFLAYNNAAYAMAQNDTLLDQALSYARYAVLSDMENPTYLDTYAWVYFKKRDYPQAKKYIDLTLKYSLPVEDSIAVDSVASPEGFASDSIAPDSAYIGTEATDAGSDIIEGEDFDTNDIVSAEVLSHAGDIYFMSGLPEQALEFWKRAAILAPDDEMLARKVKYKTYFYEDKKGKAKQAADDRDKPSKSGASKPDTSKPKPSKQKH
;
A
#
# COMPACT_ATOMS: atom_id res chain seq x y z
N MET A 1 29.68 -40.54 -31.30
CA MET A 1 30.12 -40.55 -29.88
C MET A 1 29.28 -41.50 -29.03
N TRP A 2 27.99 -41.25 -28.73
CA TRP A 2 27.18 -42.11 -27.86
C TRP A 2 27.10 -43.59 -28.33
N ARG A 3 26.97 -43.89 -29.62
CA ARG A 3 26.99 -45.25 -30.17
C ARG A 3 28.28 -46.02 -29.84
N THR A 4 29.42 -45.35 -29.95
CA THR A 4 30.72 -45.95 -29.67
C THR A 4 30.86 -46.21 -28.16
N LEU A 5 30.42 -45.27 -27.34
CA LEU A 5 30.45 -45.44 -25.88
C LEU A 5 29.50 -46.55 -25.40
N ASP A 6 28.28 -46.64 -25.93
CA ASP A 6 27.34 -47.72 -25.63
C ASP A 6 27.84 -49.10 -26.08
N SER A 7 28.59 -49.16 -27.20
CA SER A 7 29.23 -50.39 -27.66
C SER A 7 30.39 -50.83 -26.77
N ILE A 8 31.12 -49.88 -26.16
CA ILE A 8 32.28 -50.18 -25.29
C ILE A 8 31.82 -50.48 -23.86
N TYR A 9 30.77 -49.79 -23.41
CA TYR A 9 30.26 -49.89 -22.04
C TYR A 9 28.74 -50.15 -22.05
N PRO A 10 28.28 -51.32 -22.50
CA PRO A 10 26.84 -51.62 -22.66
C PRO A 10 26.08 -51.69 -21.33
N GLU A 11 26.78 -51.87 -20.21
CA GLU A 11 26.23 -51.87 -18.83
C GLU A 11 26.01 -50.49 -18.26
N ARG A 12 26.53 -49.43 -18.89
CA ARG A 12 26.33 -48.05 -18.42
C ARG A 12 24.97 -47.55 -18.86
N THR A 13 24.02 -47.53 -17.91
CA THR A 13 22.62 -47.09 -18.13
C THR A 13 22.54 -45.67 -18.65
N GLU A 14 23.34 -44.75 -18.09
CA GLU A 14 23.37 -43.34 -18.50
C GLU A 14 23.80 -43.20 -20.00
N THR A 15 24.82 -43.93 -20.42
CA THR A 15 25.28 -43.88 -21.82
C THR A 15 24.19 -44.35 -22.78
N ALA A 16 23.51 -45.45 -22.42
CA ALA A 16 22.41 -45.98 -23.20
C ALA A 16 21.19 -45.02 -23.24
N ALA A 17 20.82 -44.40 -22.10
CA ALA A 17 19.76 -43.41 -22.06
C ALA A 17 20.06 -42.18 -22.92
N ASN A 18 21.30 -41.68 -22.88
CA ASN A 18 21.75 -40.58 -23.75
C ASN A 18 21.72 -40.93 -25.22
N LEU A 19 22.07 -42.19 -25.56
CA LEU A 19 21.98 -42.69 -26.95
C LEU A 19 20.52 -42.78 -27.41
N ALA A 20 19.61 -43.26 -26.55
CA ALA A 20 18.18 -43.31 -26.85
C ALA A 20 17.61 -41.90 -27.08
N ASN A 21 17.95 -40.96 -26.21
CA ASN A 21 17.55 -39.54 -26.36
C ASN A 21 18.09 -38.93 -27.66
N ALA A 22 19.34 -39.22 -28.04
CA ALA A 22 19.90 -38.77 -29.31
C ALA A 22 19.12 -39.33 -30.52
N TYR A 23 18.60 -40.56 -30.42
CA TYR A 23 17.71 -41.12 -31.45
C TYR A 23 16.32 -40.45 -31.44
N ILE A 24 15.78 -40.11 -30.29
CA ILE A 24 14.52 -39.35 -30.21
C ILE A 24 14.66 -37.99 -30.91
N VAL A 25 15.75 -37.26 -30.67
CA VAL A 25 16.05 -36.01 -31.39
C VAL A 25 16.13 -36.22 -32.90
N LYS A 26 16.81 -37.29 -33.35
CA LYS A 26 16.85 -37.63 -34.78
C LYS A 26 15.49 -37.96 -35.37
N TYR A 27 14.64 -38.64 -34.60
CA TYR A 27 13.27 -38.92 -35.02
C TYR A 27 12.47 -37.59 -35.17
N ALA A 28 12.60 -36.68 -34.22
CA ALA A 28 11.97 -35.37 -34.30
C ALA A 28 12.44 -34.53 -35.50
N THR A 29 13.68 -34.75 -35.99
CA THR A 29 14.24 -34.08 -37.18
C THR A 29 13.99 -34.83 -38.50
N GLY A 30 13.20 -35.91 -38.50
CA GLY A 30 12.72 -36.59 -39.69
C GLY A 30 13.30 -38.01 -39.96
N ASP A 31 14.26 -38.52 -39.17
CA ASP A 31 14.74 -39.90 -39.30
C ASP A 31 13.76 -40.91 -38.66
N THR A 32 12.79 -41.36 -39.43
CA THR A 32 11.75 -42.29 -38.96
C THR A 32 12.30 -43.61 -38.40
N SER A 33 13.48 -44.04 -38.85
CA SER A 33 14.14 -45.27 -38.37
C SER A 33 14.70 -45.14 -36.96
N ALA A 34 14.92 -43.91 -36.50
CA ALA A 34 15.51 -43.63 -35.21
C ALA A 34 14.55 -43.97 -34.04
N TYR A 35 13.24 -43.89 -34.24
CA TYR A 35 12.24 -44.24 -33.21
C TYR A 35 12.42 -45.69 -32.73
N THR A 36 12.45 -46.66 -33.66
CA THR A 36 12.60 -48.07 -33.31
C THR A 36 13.92 -48.35 -32.57
N LYS A 37 15.00 -47.64 -32.96
CA LYS A 37 16.29 -47.75 -32.28
C LYS A 37 16.26 -47.21 -30.86
N ALA A 38 15.58 -46.09 -30.64
CA ALA A 38 15.38 -45.52 -29.30
C ALA A 38 14.59 -46.48 -28.40
N MET A 39 13.46 -46.99 -28.90
CA MET A 39 12.61 -47.92 -28.15
C MET A 39 13.32 -49.21 -27.78
N ALA A 40 14.11 -49.81 -28.69
CA ALA A 40 14.90 -51.00 -28.41
C ALA A 40 15.94 -50.78 -27.29
N ILE A 41 16.51 -49.58 -27.20
CA ILE A 41 17.43 -49.22 -26.11
C ILE A 41 16.67 -49.10 -24.79
N PHE A 42 15.52 -48.41 -24.76
CA PHE A 42 14.70 -48.32 -23.57
C PHE A 42 14.24 -49.70 -23.06
N GLU A 43 13.82 -50.61 -23.93
CA GLU A 43 13.43 -51.97 -23.56
C GLU A 43 14.64 -52.78 -23.02
N ARG A 44 15.85 -52.55 -23.54
CA ARG A 44 17.08 -53.14 -22.99
C ARG A 44 17.35 -52.62 -21.58
N LEU A 45 17.21 -51.30 -21.36
CA LEU A 45 17.40 -50.68 -20.05
C LEU A 45 16.37 -51.20 -19.04
N GLU A 46 15.09 -51.22 -19.38
CA GLU A 46 14.03 -51.75 -18.51
C GLU A 46 14.25 -53.20 -18.08
N ARG A 47 14.82 -54.05 -18.96
CA ARG A 47 15.18 -55.45 -18.59
C ARG A 47 16.28 -55.52 -17.54
N GLY A 48 17.16 -54.52 -17.50
CA GLY A 48 18.28 -54.47 -16.54
C GLY A 48 17.95 -53.77 -15.23
N THR A 49 17.20 -52.67 -15.29
CA THR A 49 16.92 -51.81 -14.10
C THR A 49 15.50 -51.94 -13.55
N GLY A 50 14.62 -52.63 -14.28
CA GLY A 50 13.19 -52.60 -13.99
C GLY A 50 12.47 -51.42 -14.64
N LYS A 51 11.18 -51.38 -14.49
CA LYS A 51 10.33 -50.30 -15.00
C LYS A 51 10.22 -49.20 -13.97
N ASP A 52 10.76 -48.05 -14.30
CA ASP A 52 10.75 -46.87 -13.46
C ASP A 52 10.14 -45.67 -14.20
N MET A 53 9.77 -44.62 -13.44
CA MET A 53 9.14 -43.41 -13.94
C MET A 53 10.06 -42.63 -14.90
N GLY A 54 11.38 -42.61 -14.64
CA GLY A 54 12.37 -41.90 -15.45
C GLY A 54 12.46 -42.45 -16.87
N LEU A 55 12.57 -43.78 -17.01
CA LEU A 55 12.60 -44.44 -18.33
C LEU A 55 11.25 -44.35 -19.04
N SER A 56 10.15 -44.58 -18.32
CA SER A 56 8.80 -44.50 -18.89
C SER A 56 8.49 -43.07 -19.38
N SER A 57 8.95 -42.01 -18.69
CA SER A 57 8.75 -40.63 -19.13
C SER A 57 9.46 -40.35 -20.48
N GLN A 58 10.66 -40.88 -20.66
CA GLN A 58 11.39 -40.74 -21.94
C GLN A 58 10.72 -41.51 -23.09
N LYS A 59 10.20 -42.71 -22.80
CA LYS A 59 9.40 -43.49 -23.76
C LYS A 59 8.13 -42.79 -24.17
N ILE A 60 7.39 -42.25 -23.17
CA ILE A 60 6.14 -41.49 -23.38
C ILE A 60 6.43 -40.28 -24.25
N ARG A 61 7.51 -39.53 -23.98
CA ARG A 61 7.93 -38.41 -24.83
C ARG A 61 8.16 -38.82 -26.30
N ALA A 62 8.79 -39.97 -26.52
CA ALA A 62 8.97 -40.50 -27.88
C ALA A 62 7.64 -40.91 -28.55
N MET A 63 6.74 -41.53 -27.78
CA MET A 63 5.41 -41.93 -28.25
C MET A 63 4.53 -40.71 -28.55
N ALA A 64 4.66 -39.63 -27.76
CA ALA A 64 3.94 -38.38 -27.98
C ALA A 64 4.36 -37.69 -29.29
N LEU A 65 5.65 -37.69 -29.62
CA LEU A 65 6.13 -37.22 -30.92
C LEU A 65 5.53 -38.01 -32.09
N LYS A 66 5.26 -39.30 -31.88
CA LYS A 66 4.58 -40.16 -32.85
C LYS A 66 3.06 -39.99 -32.84
N LYS A 67 2.51 -39.28 -31.86
CA LYS A 67 1.07 -39.15 -31.60
C LYS A 67 0.37 -40.49 -31.34
N ASP A 68 1.08 -41.46 -30.75
CA ASP A 68 0.58 -42.79 -30.46
C ASP A 68 -0.03 -42.86 -29.05
N THR A 69 -1.23 -42.31 -28.89
CA THR A 69 -1.93 -42.26 -27.61
C THR A 69 -2.17 -43.62 -26.98
N MET A 70 -2.45 -44.68 -27.82
CA MET A 70 -2.65 -46.03 -27.33
C MET A 70 -1.36 -46.65 -26.76
N ALA A 71 -0.21 -46.33 -27.34
CA ALA A 71 1.08 -46.77 -26.80
C ALA A 71 1.37 -46.06 -25.45
N ILE A 72 1.08 -44.76 -25.34
CA ILE A 72 1.23 -43.99 -24.08
C ILE A 72 0.39 -44.61 -22.97
N VAL A 73 -0.89 -44.87 -23.21
CA VAL A 73 -1.79 -45.49 -22.22
C VAL A 73 -1.29 -46.87 -21.79
N ARG A 74 -0.81 -47.69 -22.74
CA ARG A 74 -0.21 -49.00 -22.38
C ARG A 74 1.04 -48.87 -21.54
N GLU A 75 1.90 -47.90 -21.85
CA GLU A 75 3.13 -47.66 -21.10
C GLU A 75 2.83 -47.23 -19.68
N LEU A 76 1.84 -46.29 -19.48
CA LEU A 76 1.40 -45.85 -18.17
C LEU A 76 0.81 -46.99 -17.34
N ASN A 77 -0.08 -47.80 -17.94
CA ASN A 77 -0.65 -48.96 -17.22
C ASN A 77 0.43 -49.96 -16.78
N GLN A 78 1.49 -50.18 -17.62
CA GLN A 78 2.60 -51.02 -17.24
C GLN A 78 3.45 -50.41 -16.14
N LEU A 79 3.62 -49.09 -16.12
CA LEU A 79 4.35 -48.38 -15.09
C LEU A 79 3.61 -48.45 -13.73
N GLU A 80 2.29 -48.18 -13.72
CA GLU A 80 1.42 -48.30 -12.53
C GLU A 80 1.43 -49.72 -11.97
N ASN A 81 1.32 -50.74 -12.81
CA ASN A 81 1.37 -52.16 -12.40
C ASN A 81 2.73 -52.58 -11.83
N ALA A 82 3.82 -52.03 -12.36
CA ALA A 82 5.17 -52.32 -11.85
C ALA A 82 5.44 -51.63 -10.49
N ASN A 83 4.74 -50.53 -10.19
CA ASN A 83 4.96 -49.70 -8.99
C ASN A 83 3.66 -49.47 -8.22
N PRO A 84 2.97 -50.53 -7.75
CA PRO A 84 1.58 -50.44 -7.23
C PRO A 84 1.44 -49.74 -5.87
N ARG A 85 2.56 -49.37 -5.20
CA ARG A 85 2.61 -48.70 -3.89
C ARG A 85 3.27 -47.33 -3.92
N ASP A 86 3.64 -46.85 -5.09
CA ASP A 86 4.25 -45.54 -5.27
C ASP A 86 3.19 -44.52 -5.71
N PRO A 87 2.73 -43.61 -4.86
CA PRO A 87 1.70 -42.64 -5.21
C PRO A 87 2.14 -41.67 -6.30
N ASP A 88 3.47 -41.37 -6.42
CA ASP A 88 3.99 -40.43 -7.41
C ASP A 88 3.86 -40.98 -8.82
N VAL A 89 3.97 -42.31 -9.00
CA VAL A 89 3.74 -42.96 -10.31
C VAL A 89 2.30 -42.70 -10.78
N PHE A 90 1.33 -42.84 -9.89
CA PHE A 90 -0.07 -42.62 -10.25
C PHE A 90 -0.38 -41.11 -10.48
N LEU A 91 0.26 -40.21 -9.75
CA LEU A 91 0.15 -38.79 -10.02
C LEU A 91 0.77 -38.41 -11.36
N TYR A 92 1.96 -38.93 -11.68
CA TYR A 92 2.58 -38.75 -12.99
C TYR A 92 1.66 -39.25 -14.11
N ALA A 93 1.11 -40.46 -13.96
CA ALA A 93 0.16 -41.01 -14.94
C ALA A 93 -1.08 -40.10 -15.10
N SER A 94 -1.61 -39.57 -13.99
CA SER A 94 -2.77 -38.71 -14.03
C SER A 94 -2.55 -37.41 -14.82
N GLU A 95 -1.35 -36.82 -14.73
CA GLU A 95 -1.01 -35.63 -15.50
C GLU A 95 -0.91 -35.92 -17.00
N ILE A 96 -0.37 -37.06 -17.36
CA ILE A 96 -0.35 -37.47 -18.78
C ILE A 96 -1.77 -37.78 -19.27
N TYR A 97 -2.59 -38.49 -18.49
CA TYR A 97 -4.00 -38.75 -18.85
C TYR A 97 -4.81 -37.45 -19.02
N LYS A 98 -4.49 -36.40 -18.26
CA LYS A 98 -5.05 -35.07 -18.45
C LYS A 98 -4.74 -34.50 -19.83
N THR A 99 -3.49 -34.61 -20.27
CA THR A 99 -3.06 -34.14 -21.61
C THR A 99 -3.66 -34.93 -22.77
N LEU A 100 -4.14 -36.15 -22.49
CA LEU A 100 -4.77 -37.03 -23.47
C LEU A 100 -6.31 -36.98 -23.43
N ASP A 101 -6.89 -36.09 -22.64
CA ASP A 101 -8.33 -36.01 -22.37
C ASP A 101 -8.93 -37.37 -21.91
N ALA A 102 -8.12 -38.20 -21.27
CA ALA A 102 -8.49 -39.52 -20.76
C ALA A 102 -9.00 -39.46 -19.32
N ASP A 103 -10.08 -38.76 -19.11
CA ASP A 103 -10.59 -38.28 -17.84
C ASP A 103 -10.90 -39.39 -16.82
N SER A 104 -11.47 -40.51 -17.28
CA SER A 104 -11.75 -41.67 -16.42
C SER A 104 -10.47 -42.30 -15.88
N LEU A 105 -9.40 -42.39 -16.70
CA LEU A 105 -8.12 -42.91 -16.30
C LEU A 105 -7.39 -41.94 -15.37
N ARG A 106 -7.45 -40.64 -15.66
CA ARG A 106 -6.96 -39.57 -14.77
C ARG A 106 -7.54 -39.72 -13.37
N HIS A 107 -8.86 -39.78 -13.25
CA HIS A 107 -9.53 -39.93 -11.96
C HIS A 107 -9.14 -41.23 -11.24
N ALA A 108 -9.07 -42.36 -11.98
CA ALA A 108 -8.70 -43.64 -11.39
C ALA A 108 -7.27 -43.62 -10.80
N SER A 109 -6.31 -43.01 -11.50
CA SER A 109 -4.94 -42.89 -11.04
C SER A 109 -4.84 -41.96 -9.81
N ILE A 110 -5.47 -40.78 -9.82
CA ILE A 110 -5.48 -39.89 -8.65
C ILE A 110 -6.12 -40.60 -7.43
N ARG A 111 -7.25 -41.26 -7.65
CA ARG A 111 -7.91 -42.03 -6.59
C ARG A 111 -7.00 -43.11 -6.03
N ARG A 112 -6.27 -43.81 -6.88
CA ARG A 112 -5.33 -44.83 -6.46
C ARG A 112 -4.19 -44.26 -5.62
N ALA A 113 -3.63 -43.11 -6.00
CA ALA A 113 -2.65 -42.39 -5.19
C ALA A 113 -3.18 -42.05 -3.79
N CYS A 114 -4.43 -41.54 -3.68
CA CYS A 114 -5.09 -41.27 -2.41
C CYS A 114 -5.41 -42.54 -1.60
N GLU A 115 -5.61 -43.72 -2.24
CA GLU A 115 -5.81 -45.02 -1.57
C GLU A 115 -4.51 -45.58 -0.97
N ILE A 116 -3.37 -45.32 -1.63
CA ILE A 116 -2.03 -45.72 -1.14
C ILE A 116 -1.71 -44.96 0.14
N ASP A 117 -1.88 -43.65 0.11
CA ASP A 117 -1.74 -42.78 1.28
C ASP A 117 -2.84 -41.70 1.27
N SER A 118 -3.79 -41.88 2.19
CA SER A 118 -4.95 -40.97 2.31
C SER A 118 -4.59 -39.57 2.83
N THR A 119 -3.36 -39.37 3.30
CA THR A 119 -2.82 -38.10 3.80
C THR A 119 -1.81 -37.48 2.84
N TYR A 120 -1.52 -38.12 1.72
CA TYR A 120 -0.55 -37.63 0.75
C TYR A 120 -1.01 -36.33 0.09
N GLY A 121 -0.41 -35.21 0.50
CA GLY A 121 -0.84 -33.87 0.15
C GLY A 121 -0.88 -33.62 -1.37
N ALA A 122 0.12 -34.11 -2.11
CA ALA A 122 0.16 -33.98 -3.57
C ALA A 122 -1.04 -34.66 -4.25
N ALA A 123 -1.45 -35.86 -3.79
CA ALA A 123 -2.61 -36.56 -4.32
C ALA A 123 -3.94 -35.83 -3.98
N LEU A 124 -4.02 -35.23 -2.80
CA LEU A 124 -5.17 -34.43 -2.39
C LEU A 124 -5.31 -33.17 -3.23
N ILE A 125 -4.19 -32.50 -3.56
CA ILE A 125 -4.18 -31.34 -4.46
C ILE A 125 -4.58 -31.77 -5.88
N ALA A 126 -4.03 -32.87 -6.41
CA ALA A 126 -4.40 -33.37 -7.72
C ALA A 126 -5.90 -33.71 -7.80
N MET A 127 -6.45 -34.31 -6.74
CA MET A 127 -7.90 -34.60 -6.64
C MET A 127 -8.72 -33.30 -6.54
N ALA A 128 -8.26 -32.31 -5.80
CA ALA A 128 -8.92 -31.00 -5.74
C ALA A 128 -8.96 -30.36 -7.14
N GLN A 129 -7.81 -30.34 -7.85
CA GLN A 129 -7.76 -29.80 -9.21
C GLN A 129 -8.67 -30.55 -10.17
N TYR A 130 -8.79 -31.88 -10.04
CA TYR A 130 -9.72 -32.67 -10.83
C TYR A 130 -11.18 -32.23 -10.65
N TYR A 131 -11.59 -31.92 -9.41
CA TYR A 131 -12.94 -31.44 -9.13
C TYR A 131 -13.12 -29.97 -9.55
N ALA A 132 -12.06 -29.14 -9.44
CA ALA A 132 -12.09 -27.76 -9.95
C ALA A 132 -12.34 -27.72 -11.46
N ASP A 133 -11.65 -28.57 -12.24
CA ASP A 133 -11.82 -28.68 -13.71
C ASP A 133 -13.26 -29.08 -14.10
N ARG A 134 -14.05 -29.63 -13.16
CA ARG A 134 -15.46 -30.04 -13.33
C ARG A 134 -16.46 -29.10 -12.70
N ASN A 135 -16.03 -28.00 -12.13
CA ASN A 135 -16.86 -27.06 -11.38
C ASN A 135 -17.61 -27.71 -10.18
N ASP A 136 -17.10 -28.83 -9.63
CA ASP A 136 -17.61 -29.42 -8.40
C ASP A 136 -16.96 -28.75 -7.17
N SER A 137 -17.47 -27.58 -6.81
CA SER A 137 -16.95 -26.77 -5.71
C SER A 137 -16.97 -27.53 -4.38
N ALA A 138 -18.00 -28.30 -4.09
CA ALA A 138 -18.12 -29.01 -2.81
C ALA A 138 -17.09 -30.14 -2.67
N ALA A 139 -16.82 -30.87 -3.75
CA ALA A 139 -15.77 -31.90 -3.74
C ALA A 139 -14.36 -31.26 -3.71
N TYR A 140 -14.16 -30.19 -4.48
CA TYR A 140 -12.94 -29.39 -4.46
C TYR A 140 -12.58 -28.99 -3.04
N ASP A 141 -13.49 -28.34 -2.34
CA ASP A 141 -13.26 -27.83 -0.98
C ASP A 141 -12.92 -28.93 0.03
N ARG A 142 -13.59 -30.08 -0.07
CA ARG A 142 -13.25 -31.23 0.79
C ARG A 142 -11.80 -31.68 0.58
N GLN A 143 -11.29 -31.66 -0.64
CA GLN A 143 -9.92 -32.07 -0.90
C GLN A 143 -8.91 -30.99 -0.50
N VAL A 144 -9.19 -29.72 -0.76
CA VAL A 144 -8.36 -28.60 -0.31
C VAL A 144 -8.23 -28.62 1.22
N PHE A 145 -9.35 -28.78 1.94
CA PHE A 145 -9.32 -28.86 3.39
C PHE A 145 -8.44 -30.02 3.89
N ARG A 146 -8.52 -31.21 3.26
CA ARG A 146 -7.66 -32.35 3.59
C ARG A 146 -6.20 -32.08 3.28
N ALA A 147 -5.90 -31.42 2.16
CA ALA A 147 -4.55 -31.06 1.78
C ALA A 147 -3.92 -30.07 2.76
N LEU A 148 -4.66 -29.04 3.18
CA LEU A 148 -4.20 -28.04 4.14
C LEU A 148 -3.78 -28.65 5.50
N VAL A 149 -4.47 -29.69 5.94
CA VAL A 149 -4.13 -30.39 7.21
C VAL A 149 -3.20 -31.61 7.01
N SER A 150 -2.75 -31.88 5.80
CA SER A 150 -1.87 -33.00 5.49
C SER A 150 -0.50 -32.85 6.16
N PRO A 151 0.05 -33.89 6.80
CA PRO A 151 1.38 -33.83 7.37
C PRO A 151 2.51 -33.94 6.32
N THR A 152 2.19 -34.38 5.09
CA THR A 152 3.17 -34.60 4.02
C THR A 152 3.34 -33.39 3.11
N LEU A 153 2.50 -32.36 3.29
CA LEU A 153 2.59 -31.12 2.51
C LEU A 153 3.38 -30.08 3.28
N GLU A 154 4.36 -29.50 2.62
CA GLU A 154 5.16 -28.42 3.20
C GLU A 154 4.32 -27.16 3.42
N TYR A 155 4.71 -26.37 4.41
CA TYR A 155 3.93 -25.19 4.83
C TYR A 155 3.78 -24.18 3.70
N GLU A 156 4.82 -23.90 2.94
CA GLU A 156 4.75 -22.95 1.82
C GLU A 156 3.65 -23.31 0.81
N THR A 157 3.56 -24.58 0.46
CA THR A 157 2.50 -25.07 -0.45
C THR A 157 1.11 -24.96 0.20
N LYS A 158 1.01 -25.22 1.50
CA LYS A 158 -0.24 -25.01 2.26
C LYS A 158 -0.64 -23.54 2.27
N HIS A 159 0.30 -22.65 2.49
CA HIS A 159 0.06 -21.21 2.53
C HIS A 159 -0.45 -20.68 1.18
N GLU A 160 0.19 -21.06 0.07
CA GLU A 160 -0.28 -20.70 -1.27
C GLU A 160 -1.67 -21.26 -1.57
N LEU A 161 -1.91 -22.52 -1.19
CA LEU A 161 -3.20 -23.16 -1.35
C LEU A 161 -4.30 -22.44 -0.56
N LEU A 162 -3.99 -22.05 0.68
CA LEU A 162 -4.90 -21.29 1.56
C LEU A 162 -5.21 -19.91 0.97
N ARG A 163 -4.19 -19.18 0.51
CA ARG A 163 -4.40 -17.88 -0.16
C ARG A 163 -5.33 -18.01 -1.37
N GLY A 164 -5.08 -19.00 -2.22
CA GLY A 164 -5.93 -19.25 -3.38
C GLY A 164 -7.36 -19.70 -3.01
N TYR A 165 -7.50 -20.41 -1.90
CA TYR A 165 -8.81 -20.82 -1.37
C TYR A 165 -9.60 -19.62 -0.84
N VAL A 166 -9.00 -18.81 0.02
CA VAL A 166 -9.59 -17.59 0.58
C VAL A 166 -9.94 -16.62 -0.55
N GLY A 167 -9.02 -16.36 -1.49
CA GLY A 167 -9.23 -15.42 -2.59
C GLY A 167 -10.41 -15.73 -3.50
N ARG A 168 -10.77 -17.02 -3.65
CA ARG A 168 -11.96 -17.42 -4.44
C ARG A 168 -13.29 -17.20 -3.71
N MET A 169 -13.28 -17.20 -2.39
CA MET A 169 -14.48 -17.11 -1.56
C MET A 169 -14.65 -15.74 -0.91
N TYR A 170 -13.66 -14.88 -1.09
CA TYR A 170 -13.55 -13.59 -0.41
C TYR A 170 -14.76 -12.67 -0.66
N SER A 171 -15.28 -12.66 -1.87
CA SER A 171 -16.43 -11.83 -2.27
C SER A 171 -17.79 -12.38 -1.85
N ASP A 172 -17.86 -13.64 -1.37
CA ASP A 172 -19.11 -14.27 -0.93
C ASP A 172 -19.12 -14.41 0.60
N THR A 173 -19.78 -13.47 1.27
CA THR A 173 -19.88 -13.43 2.74
C THR A 173 -20.50 -14.68 3.34
N ALA A 174 -21.33 -15.43 2.59
CA ALA A 174 -21.91 -16.70 3.04
C ALA A 174 -20.84 -17.79 3.23
N GLN A 175 -19.66 -17.64 2.64
CA GLN A 175 -18.54 -18.58 2.78
C GLN A 175 -17.60 -18.24 3.96
N TRP A 176 -17.71 -17.07 4.54
CA TRP A 176 -16.80 -16.62 5.62
C TRP A 176 -16.70 -17.58 6.80
N PRO A 177 -17.78 -18.14 7.38
CA PRO A 177 -17.67 -19.10 8.48
C PRO A 177 -16.88 -20.37 8.11
N ARG A 178 -16.84 -20.67 6.83
CA ARG A 178 -16.09 -21.80 6.28
C ARG A 178 -14.59 -21.48 6.18
N ILE A 179 -14.25 -20.27 5.78
CA ILE A 179 -12.87 -19.77 5.75
C ILE A 179 -12.33 -19.71 7.18
N GLU A 180 -13.09 -19.20 8.15
CA GLU A 180 -12.73 -19.21 9.58
C GLU A 180 -12.40 -20.62 10.10
N ASN A 181 -13.24 -21.61 9.75
CA ASN A 181 -12.97 -22.99 10.14
C ASN A 181 -11.65 -23.53 9.55
N VAL A 182 -11.31 -23.14 8.31
CA VAL A 182 -10.02 -23.51 7.70
C VAL A 182 -8.87 -22.86 8.46
N PHE A 183 -8.94 -21.58 8.79
CA PHE A 183 -7.92 -20.91 9.60
C PHE A 183 -7.76 -21.56 10.97
N ALA A 184 -8.85 -21.82 11.69
CA ALA A 184 -8.81 -22.48 12.99
C ALA A 184 -8.12 -23.86 12.93
N ARG A 185 -8.34 -24.63 11.87
CA ARG A 185 -7.67 -25.91 11.66
C ARG A 185 -6.20 -25.75 11.29
N MET A 186 -5.87 -24.79 10.45
CA MET A 186 -4.49 -24.50 10.06
C MET A 186 -3.67 -24.07 11.28
N GLN A 187 -4.21 -23.25 12.18
CA GLN A 187 -3.55 -22.85 13.41
C GLN A 187 -3.28 -24.05 14.35
N GLN A 188 -4.19 -25.04 14.39
CA GLN A 188 -3.96 -26.27 15.17
C GLN A 188 -2.79 -27.10 14.64
N VAL A 189 -2.58 -27.12 13.32
CA VAL A 189 -1.55 -27.94 12.65
C VAL A 189 -0.23 -27.18 12.52
N ASN A 190 -0.27 -25.87 12.34
CA ASN A 190 0.89 -25.00 12.10
C ASN A 190 0.83 -23.74 12.99
N PRO A 191 0.88 -23.90 14.33
CA PRO A 191 0.69 -22.76 15.24
C PRO A 191 1.86 -21.77 15.26
N GLY A 192 3.04 -22.17 14.78
CA GLY A 192 4.26 -21.35 14.82
C GLY A 192 4.54 -20.56 13.54
N GLU A 193 3.57 -20.42 12.64
CA GLU A 193 3.79 -19.81 11.32
C GLU A 193 3.27 -18.36 11.29
N PRO A 194 4.14 -17.33 11.33
CA PRO A 194 3.71 -15.93 11.37
C PRO A 194 2.82 -15.54 10.19
N SER A 195 3.15 -16.01 8.98
CA SER A 195 2.39 -15.70 7.75
C SER A 195 0.96 -16.24 7.75
N LEU A 196 0.69 -17.34 8.49
CA LEU A 196 -0.68 -17.84 8.69
C LEU A 196 -1.52 -16.84 9.49
N HIS A 197 -0.95 -16.30 10.56
CA HIS A 197 -1.61 -15.33 11.42
C HIS A 197 -1.79 -13.99 10.72
N SER A 198 -0.81 -13.55 9.91
CA SER A 198 -0.93 -12.35 9.07
C SER A 198 -2.05 -12.48 8.03
N LEU A 199 -2.15 -13.64 7.37
CA LEU A 199 -3.22 -13.90 6.41
C LEU A 199 -4.60 -13.96 7.09
N TYR A 200 -4.67 -14.55 8.28
CA TYR A 200 -5.92 -14.60 9.05
C TYR A 200 -6.33 -13.20 9.54
N SER A 201 -5.37 -12.40 10.00
CA SER A 201 -5.61 -10.99 10.35
C SER A 201 -6.20 -10.19 9.17
N ALA A 202 -5.66 -10.36 7.97
CA ALA A 202 -6.17 -9.70 6.77
C ALA A 202 -7.61 -10.13 6.45
N PHE A 203 -7.94 -11.41 6.64
CA PHE A 203 -9.30 -11.91 6.47
C PHE A 203 -10.26 -11.31 7.51
N GLU A 204 -9.90 -11.34 8.79
CA GLU A 204 -10.70 -10.77 9.89
C GLU A 204 -10.93 -9.26 9.72
N TYR A 205 -9.91 -8.54 9.25
CA TYR A 205 -10.03 -7.13 8.90
C TYR A 205 -11.11 -6.89 7.85
N THR A 206 -11.14 -7.72 6.81
CA THR A 206 -12.17 -7.66 5.76
C THR A 206 -13.57 -7.98 6.28
N CYS A 207 -13.67 -8.91 7.23
CA CYS A 207 -14.92 -9.23 7.90
C CYS A 207 -15.42 -8.10 8.82
N GLY A 208 -14.63 -7.03 9.00
CA GLY A 208 -14.90 -5.95 9.95
C GLY A 208 -14.56 -6.30 11.40
N ASN A 209 -13.92 -7.44 11.65
CA ASN A 209 -13.56 -7.93 12.98
C ASN A 209 -12.20 -7.35 13.41
N LEU A 210 -12.13 -6.03 13.56
CA LEU A 210 -10.89 -5.30 13.83
C LEU A 210 -10.15 -5.80 15.10
N VAL A 211 -10.89 -6.30 16.10
CA VAL A 211 -10.30 -6.84 17.34
C VAL A 211 -9.54 -8.13 17.03
N GLN A 212 -10.18 -9.10 16.37
CA GLN A 212 -9.56 -10.37 15.99
C GLN A 212 -8.39 -10.15 15.02
N ALA A 213 -8.55 -9.23 14.05
CA ALA A 213 -7.47 -8.86 13.14
C ALA A 213 -6.22 -8.39 13.91
N THR A 214 -6.42 -7.53 14.92
CA THR A 214 -5.31 -7.03 15.75
C THR A 214 -4.67 -8.16 16.56
N GLU A 215 -5.47 -9.02 17.21
CA GLU A 215 -4.98 -10.15 18.01
C GLU A 215 -4.14 -11.13 17.17
N GLN A 216 -4.59 -11.43 15.95
CA GLN A 216 -3.83 -12.28 15.02
C GLN A 216 -2.50 -11.64 14.61
N MET A 217 -2.49 -10.33 14.37
CA MET A 217 -1.29 -9.61 13.99
C MET A 217 -0.31 -9.48 15.17
N GLU A 218 -0.80 -9.30 16.40
CA GLU A 218 0.00 -9.33 17.63
C GLU A 218 0.67 -10.69 17.80
N TYR A 219 -0.08 -11.77 17.54
CA TYR A 219 0.46 -13.12 17.62
C TYR A 219 1.53 -13.37 16.55
N ALA A 220 1.28 -12.96 15.30
CA ALA A 220 2.28 -13.03 14.24
C ALA A 220 3.58 -12.31 14.61
N LEU A 221 3.48 -11.07 15.14
CA LEU A 221 4.63 -10.31 15.59
C LEU A 221 5.35 -10.95 16.78
N SER A 222 4.63 -11.68 17.65
CA SER A 222 5.24 -12.41 18.77
C SER A 222 6.09 -13.59 18.32
N LEU A 223 5.74 -14.21 17.20
CA LEU A 223 6.49 -15.31 16.58
C LEU A 223 7.76 -14.82 15.86
N ASP A 224 7.66 -13.68 15.17
CA ASP A 224 8.81 -13.00 14.57
C ASP A 224 8.81 -11.50 14.92
N PRO A 225 9.45 -11.12 16.03
CA PRO A 225 9.54 -9.72 16.43
C PRO A 225 10.36 -8.83 15.49
N SER A 226 11.11 -9.40 14.56
CA SER A 226 11.94 -8.67 13.60
C SER A 226 11.20 -8.30 12.31
N ASP A 227 10.02 -8.87 12.07
CA ASP A 227 9.23 -8.59 10.88
C ASP A 227 8.68 -7.15 10.90
N ALA A 228 9.25 -6.32 10.02
CA ALA A 228 8.90 -4.91 9.89
C ALA A 228 7.52 -4.69 9.27
N ASP A 229 7.09 -5.57 8.35
CA ASP A 229 5.82 -5.45 7.64
C ASP A 229 4.66 -5.82 8.57
N VAL A 230 4.81 -6.92 9.32
CA VAL A 230 3.85 -7.33 10.37
C VAL A 230 3.71 -6.24 11.42
N ARG A 231 4.82 -5.64 11.85
CA ARG A 231 4.83 -4.54 12.82
C ARG A 231 4.12 -3.30 12.32
N SER A 232 4.36 -2.92 11.07
CA SER A 232 3.70 -1.76 10.43
C SER A 232 2.19 -2.00 10.28
N SER A 233 1.80 -3.21 9.91
CA SER A 233 0.40 -3.63 9.81
C SER A 233 -0.30 -3.60 11.17
N LEU A 234 0.36 -4.11 12.22
CA LEU A 234 -0.15 -4.06 13.60
C LEU A 234 -0.33 -2.61 14.07
N TYR A 235 0.65 -1.74 13.83
CA TYR A 235 0.52 -0.31 14.14
C TYR A 235 -0.73 0.28 13.50
N SER A 236 -0.95 0.03 12.22
CA SER A 236 -2.12 0.55 11.50
C SER A 236 -3.44 0.04 12.07
N LEU A 237 -3.54 -1.23 12.43
CA LEU A 237 -4.72 -1.81 13.07
C LEU A 237 -5.00 -1.18 14.45
N GLN A 238 -3.95 -0.95 15.24
CA GLN A 238 -4.05 -0.32 16.56
C GLN A 238 -4.51 1.14 16.46
N ILE A 239 -4.00 1.89 15.47
CA ILE A 239 -4.47 3.27 15.19
C ILE A 239 -5.96 3.27 14.81
N GLN A 240 -6.39 2.37 13.92
CA GLN A 240 -7.81 2.26 13.53
C GLN A 240 -8.72 1.89 14.69
N ARG A 241 -8.22 1.13 15.68
CA ARG A 241 -8.95 0.83 16.93
C ARG A 241 -8.98 2.01 17.91
N GLY A 242 -8.22 3.09 17.64
CA GLY A 242 -8.02 4.17 18.58
C GLY A 242 -7.06 3.83 19.74
N ASP A 243 -6.38 2.69 19.69
CA ASP A 243 -5.39 2.30 20.70
C ASP A 243 -4.01 2.89 20.37
N THR A 244 -3.93 4.21 20.52
CA THR A 244 -2.71 4.96 20.22
C THR A 244 -1.56 4.63 21.16
N VAL A 245 -1.84 4.16 22.39
CA VAL A 245 -0.80 3.77 23.34
C VAL A 245 -0.11 2.48 22.86
N ALA A 246 -0.88 1.47 22.46
CA ALA A 246 -0.33 0.25 21.89
C ALA A 246 0.41 0.54 20.56
N ALA A 247 -0.15 1.37 19.69
CA ALA A 247 0.48 1.76 18.43
C ALA A 247 1.86 2.41 18.63
N ILE A 248 1.98 3.35 19.59
CA ILE A 248 3.27 3.96 19.95
C ILE A 248 4.25 2.89 20.43
N ALA A 249 3.82 1.99 21.32
CA ALA A 249 4.68 0.91 21.82
C ALA A 249 5.15 -0.03 20.70
N THR A 250 4.26 -0.37 19.76
CA THR A 250 4.58 -1.18 18.58
C THR A 250 5.62 -0.49 17.69
N ALA A 251 5.45 0.81 17.40
CA ALA A 251 6.41 1.57 16.62
C ALA A 251 7.76 1.73 17.32
N VAL A 252 7.77 2.01 18.63
CA VAL A 252 9.01 2.10 19.44
C VAL A 252 9.75 0.75 19.45
N GLY A 253 9.03 -0.37 19.52
CA GLY A 253 9.61 -1.71 19.36
C GLY A 253 10.33 -1.84 18.00
N GLY A 254 9.77 -1.29 16.93
CA GLY A 254 10.38 -1.28 15.59
C GLY A 254 11.74 -0.60 15.54
N ILE A 255 11.96 0.46 16.32
CA ILE A 255 13.26 1.13 16.41
C ILE A 255 14.34 0.18 16.96
N THR A 256 13.94 -0.75 17.83
CA THR A 256 14.88 -1.71 18.43
C THR A 256 15.24 -2.85 17.47
N TYR A 257 14.23 -3.40 16.77
CA TYR A 257 14.41 -4.56 15.89
C TYR A 257 14.87 -4.19 14.48
N SER A 258 14.58 -2.96 14.03
CA SER A 258 14.93 -2.45 12.71
C SER A 258 15.49 -1.03 12.80
N PRO A 259 16.69 -0.84 13.41
CA PRO A 259 17.23 0.47 13.75
C PRO A 259 17.53 1.37 12.53
N ASP A 260 17.72 0.78 11.36
CA ASP A 260 17.95 1.50 10.10
C ASP A 260 16.65 1.91 9.40
N ASN A 261 15.49 1.44 9.88
CA ASN A 261 14.19 1.80 9.32
C ASN A 261 13.65 3.07 9.99
N LEU A 262 13.81 4.21 9.31
CA LEU A 262 13.33 5.51 9.79
C LEU A 262 11.79 5.62 9.83
N GLY A 263 11.05 4.68 9.23
CA GLY A 263 9.59 4.64 9.31
C GLY A 263 9.07 4.50 10.74
N PHE A 264 9.69 3.66 11.56
CA PHE A 264 9.21 3.44 12.93
C PHE A 264 9.34 4.65 13.86
N PRO A 265 10.47 5.37 13.91
CA PRO A 265 10.52 6.61 14.67
C PRO A 265 9.58 7.69 14.14
N ILE A 266 9.33 7.76 12.82
CA ILE A 266 8.32 8.63 12.22
C ILE A 266 6.93 8.27 12.74
N LEU A 267 6.53 7.00 12.67
CA LEU A 267 5.22 6.52 13.15
C LEU A 267 5.03 6.80 14.65
N ALA A 268 6.04 6.51 15.48
CA ALA A 268 5.99 6.77 16.91
C ALA A 268 5.87 8.26 17.24
N ALA A 269 6.61 9.11 16.53
CA ALA A 269 6.57 10.56 16.72
C ALA A 269 5.23 11.15 16.26
N SER A 270 4.73 10.76 15.08
CA SER A 270 3.45 11.23 14.55
C SER A 270 2.29 10.87 15.48
N ALA A 271 2.25 9.64 16.00
CA ALA A 271 1.25 9.22 16.97
C ALA A 271 1.33 10.03 18.29
N ASN A 272 2.54 10.33 18.77
CA ASN A 272 2.72 11.19 19.95
C ASN A 272 2.25 12.63 19.69
N ILE A 273 2.53 13.20 18.50
CA ILE A 273 2.08 14.56 18.13
C ILE A 273 0.55 14.61 18.13
N VAL A 274 -0.13 13.68 17.47
CA VAL A 274 -1.60 13.60 17.42
C VAL A 274 -2.21 13.47 18.81
N ASN A 275 -1.53 12.77 19.72
CA ASN A 275 -1.95 12.65 21.12
C ASN A 275 -1.59 13.86 22.02
N GLY A 276 -1.11 14.95 21.45
CA GLY A 276 -0.73 16.15 22.21
C GLY A 276 0.51 15.95 23.09
N ARG A 277 1.42 15.05 22.72
CA ARG A 277 2.67 14.71 23.43
C ARG A 277 3.91 15.05 22.59
N PRO A 278 4.11 16.32 22.19
CA PRO A 278 5.19 16.68 21.30
C PRO A 278 6.59 16.50 21.92
N GLN A 279 6.72 16.54 23.25
CA GLN A 279 8.02 16.34 23.91
C GLN A 279 8.47 14.89 23.80
N GLU A 280 7.56 13.93 23.96
CA GLU A 280 7.81 12.49 23.76
C GLU A 280 8.16 12.20 22.29
N ALA A 281 7.51 12.87 21.33
CA ALA A 281 7.88 12.78 19.91
C ALA A 281 9.32 13.25 19.68
N LEU A 282 9.71 14.40 20.23
CA LEU A 282 11.09 14.90 20.14
C LEU A 282 12.10 13.96 20.81
N GLU A 283 11.76 13.36 21.95
CA GLU A 283 12.64 12.39 22.62
C GLU A 283 12.88 11.14 21.77
N VAL A 284 11.85 10.63 21.10
CA VAL A 284 11.98 9.49 20.19
C VAL A 284 12.89 9.85 19.02
N LEU A 285 12.64 10.98 18.34
CA LEU A 285 13.37 11.37 17.14
C LEU A 285 14.85 11.72 17.45
N HIS A 286 15.14 12.37 18.58
CA HIS A 286 16.52 12.72 18.94
C HIS A 286 17.40 11.52 19.32
N LYS A 287 16.81 10.37 19.66
CA LYS A 287 17.57 9.13 19.95
C LYS A 287 18.01 8.39 18.69
N VAL A 288 17.39 8.70 17.55
CA VAL A 288 17.69 8.03 16.27
C VAL A 288 18.98 8.57 15.68
N LYS A 289 19.82 7.68 15.20
CA LYS A 289 21.04 8.02 14.47
C LYS A 289 20.80 7.80 12.99
N ILE A 290 20.86 8.87 12.21
CA ILE A 290 20.85 8.77 10.76
C ILE A 290 22.23 8.30 10.30
N ASN A 291 22.27 7.34 9.41
CA ASN A 291 23.49 6.73 8.87
C ASN A 291 23.49 6.71 7.33
N GLU A 292 24.60 6.28 6.72
CA GLU A 292 24.76 6.25 5.26
C GLU A 292 23.87 5.23 4.54
N VAL A 293 23.25 4.31 5.27
CA VAL A 293 22.29 3.32 4.72
C VAL A 293 20.94 3.96 4.42
N ASN A 294 20.59 5.04 5.15
CA ASN A 294 19.32 5.72 4.96
C ASN A 294 19.32 6.49 3.63
N ASN A 295 18.31 6.25 2.81
CA ASN A 295 18.15 7.01 1.58
C ASN A 295 17.72 8.46 1.84
N PRO A 296 18.01 9.40 0.91
CA PRO A 296 17.69 10.82 1.11
C PRO A 296 16.20 11.09 1.34
N GLU A 297 15.31 10.34 0.70
CA GLU A 297 13.87 10.48 0.87
C GLU A 297 13.43 10.12 2.29
N ALA A 298 13.90 8.97 2.82
CA ALA A 298 13.60 8.56 4.19
C ALA A 298 14.14 9.57 5.22
N VAL A 299 15.34 10.08 5.00
CA VAL A 299 15.94 11.12 5.86
C VAL A 299 15.12 12.41 5.80
N SER A 300 14.70 12.82 4.61
CA SER A 300 13.86 14.01 4.42
C SER A 300 12.52 13.87 5.14
N ASN A 301 11.85 12.71 5.02
CA ASN A 301 10.60 12.44 5.73
C ASN A 301 10.79 12.46 7.25
N PHE A 302 11.90 11.89 7.74
CA PHE A 302 12.26 11.97 9.16
C PHE A 302 12.46 13.40 9.62
N MET A 303 13.18 14.23 8.83
CA MET A 303 13.39 15.66 9.14
C MET A 303 12.06 16.43 9.11
N SER A 304 11.15 16.12 8.16
CA SER A 304 9.83 16.73 8.12
C SER A 304 9.06 16.44 9.41
N THR A 305 9.01 15.17 9.84
CA THR A 305 8.34 14.79 11.10
C THR A 305 9.02 15.42 12.34
N LEU A 306 10.34 15.59 12.33
CA LEU A 306 11.03 16.34 13.38
C LEU A 306 10.62 17.83 13.38
N GLY A 307 10.38 18.41 12.21
CA GLY A 307 9.81 19.74 12.05
C GLY A 307 8.39 19.83 12.63
N ASP A 308 7.53 18.83 12.34
CA ASP A 308 6.18 18.75 12.90
C ASP A 308 6.21 18.65 14.44
N ALA A 309 7.13 17.86 15.00
CA ALA A 309 7.30 17.75 16.45
C ALA A 309 7.77 19.08 17.09
N TYR A 310 8.67 19.81 16.43
CA TYR A 310 9.07 21.14 16.90
C TYR A 310 7.93 22.16 16.80
N GLN A 311 7.13 22.10 15.74
CA GLN A 311 5.95 22.96 15.58
C GLN A 311 4.93 22.70 16.69
N ALA A 312 4.60 21.42 16.93
CA ALA A 312 3.69 21.01 18.00
C ALA A 312 4.21 21.37 19.41
N ALA A 313 5.55 21.52 19.57
CA ALA A 313 6.21 21.98 20.79
C ALA A 313 6.42 23.50 20.83
N ASP A 314 5.67 24.29 20.05
CA ASP A 314 5.75 25.76 19.96
C ASP A 314 7.18 26.30 19.63
N SER A 315 8.00 25.49 18.99
CA SER A 315 9.38 25.84 18.65
C SER A 315 9.53 26.20 17.16
N LEU A 316 8.77 27.21 16.71
CA LEU A 316 8.63 27.58 15.29
C LEU A 316 9.98 27.76 14.55
N SER A 317 10.96 28.42 15.15
CA SER A 317 12.26 28.66 14.50
C SER A 317 12.98 27.36 14.16
N LYS A 318 12.94 26.38 15.09
CA LYS A 318 13.51 25.04 14.85
C LYS A 318 12.70 24.24 13.85
N ALA A 319 11.35 24.38 13.88
CA ALA A 319 10.49 23.73 12.92
C ALA A 319 10.83 24.17 11.48
N ILE A 320 10.89 25.47 11.22
CA ILE A 320 11.23 26.04 9.90
C ILE A 320 12.64 25.61 9.47
N GLU A 321 13.63 25.68 10.37
CA GLU A 321 15.00 25.23 10.08
C GLU A 321 15.02 23.74 9.67
N THR A 322 14.25 22.92 10.36
CA THR A 322 14.22 21.46 10.13
C THR A 322 13.49 21.11 8.84
N TYR A 323 12.37 21.78 8.54
CA TYR A 323 11.71 21.64 7.24
C TYR A 323 12.61 22.07 6.08
N ASN A 324 13.35 23.18 6.21
CA ASN A 324 14.30 23.60 5.18
C ASN A 324 15.40 22.56 4.96
N LYS A 325 15.90 21.92 6.03
CA LYS A 325 16.83 20.78 5.90
C LYS A 325 16.21 19.59 5.19
N SER A 326 14.96 19.27 5.50
CA SER A 326 14.21 18.22 4.79
C SER A 326 14.17 18.49 3.28
N ILE A 327 13.80 19.71 2.90
CA ILE A 327 13.73 20.17 1.50
C ILE A 327 15.11 20.15 0.83
N GLU A 328 16.16 20.57 1.53
CA GLU A 328 17.54 20.56 1.02
C GLU A 328 18.03 19.14 0.74
N ILE A 329 17.71 18.17 1.62
CA ILE A 329 18.09 16.76 1.47
C ILE A 329 17.36 16.10 0.30
N TYR A 330 16.05 16.34 0.18
CA TYR A 330 15.23 15.77 -0.89
C TYR A 330 14.23 16.81 -1.40
N PRO A 331 14.58 17.57 -2.44
CA PRO A 331 13.74 18.65 -2.97
C PRO A 331 12.38 18.24 -3.52
N SER A 332 12.16 16.93 -3.73
CA SER A 332 10.85 16.39 -4.13
C SER A 332 9.95 16.03 -2.95
N ASN A 333 10.32 16.36 -1.72
CA ASN A 333 9.45 16.21 -0.56
C ASN A 333 8.46 17.37 -0.47
N PHE A 334 7.43 17.35 -1.30
CA PHE A 334 6.42 18.41 -1.35
C PHE A 334 5.60 18.54 -0.08
N LEU A 335 5.49 17.46 0.71
CA LEU A 335 4.87 17.52 2.02
C LEU A 335 5.66 18.43 2.98
N ALA A 336 6.99 18.38 2.95
CA ALA A 336 7.83 19.28 3.77
C ALA A 336 7.65 20.75 3.38
N TYR A 337 7.49 21.07 2.09
CA TYR A 337 7.14 22.42 1.64
C TYR A 337 5.75 22.84 2.18
N ASN A 338 4.77 21.96 2.08
CA ASN A 338 3.42 22.22 2.60
C ASN A 338 3.44 22.50 4.11
N ASN A 339 4.08 21.63 4.88
CA ASN A 339 4.12 21.75 6.35
C ASN A 339 4.91 23.01 6.79
N ALA A 340 6.00 23.34 6.11
CA ALA A 340 6.73 24.58 6.34
C ALA A 340 5.85 25.82 6.04
N ALA A 341 5.13 25.82 4.93
CA ALA A 341 4.25 26.91 4.54
C ALA A 341 3.09 27.08 5.55
N TYR A 342 2.51 25.97 5.98
CA TYR A 342 1.45 25.98 6.99
C TYR A 342 1.96 26.53 8.33
N ALA A 343 3.12 26.07 8.82
CA ALA A 343 3.74 26.53 10.05
C ALA A 343 4.02 28.04 10.01
N MET A 344 4.55 28.55 8.89
CA MET A 344 4.78 29.99 8.69
C MET A 344 3.46 30.78 8.69
N ALA A 345 2.43 30.28 8.01
CA ALA A 345 1.13 30.94 7.90
C ALA A 345 0.41 30.98 9.25
N GLN A 346 0.38 29.89 10.00
CA GLN A 346 -0.22 29.85 11.32
C GLN A 346 0.36 30.91 12.27
N ASN A 347 1.65 31.19 12.14
CA ASN A 347 2.36 32.15 12.98
C ASN A 347 2.50 33.55 12.36
N ASP A 348 1.79 33.87 11.28
CA ASP A 348 1.84 35.15 10.58
C ASP A 348 3.28 35.63 10.25
N THR A 349 4.16 34.68 9.87
CA THR A 349 5.57 34.96 9.60
C THR A 349 6.01 34.45 8.24
N LEU A 350 7.00 35.11 7.62
CA LEU A 350 7.57 34.70 6.33
C LEU A 350 6.54 34.38 5.25
N LEU A 351 5.41 35.12 5.20
CA LEU A 351 4.27 34.81 4.35
C LEU A 351 4.60 34.77 2.84
N ASP A 352 5.60 35.49 2.38
CA ASP A 352 6.05 35.42 0.97
C ASP A 352 6.79 34.11 0.67
N GLN A 353 7.60 33.64 1.62
CA GLN A 353 8.23 32.32 1.52
C GLN A 353 7.19 31.20 1.64
N ALA A 354 6.25 31.33 2.61
CA ALA A 354 5.14 30.41 2.75
C ALA A 354 4.34 30.27 1.45
N LEU A 355 4.06 31.40 0.77
CA LEU A 355 3.35 31.38 -0.51
C LEU A 355 4.12 30.63 -1.59
N SER A 356 5.45 30.85 -1.67
CA SER A 356 6.29 30.13 -2.61
C SER A 356 6.30 28.61 -2.33
N TYR A 357 6.42 28.22 -1.07
CA TYR A 357 6.45 26.82 -0.64
C TYR A 357 5.10 26.13 -0.90
N ALA A 358 3.98 26.74 -0.48
CA ALA A 358 2.65 26.20 -0.76
C ALA A 358 2.38 26.07 -2.27
N ARG A 359 2.87 27.03 -3.08
CA ARG A 359 2.78 26.94 -4.53
C ARG A 359 3.56 25.73 -5.08
N TYR A 360 4.76 25.43 -4.58
CA TYR A 360 5.52 24.26 -5.00
C TYR A 360 4.77 22.96 -4.66
N ALA A 361 4.16 22.87 -3.48
CA ALA A 361 3.36 21.73 -3.11
C ALA A 361 2.15 21.54 -4.04
N VAL A 362 1.38 22.61 -4.32
CA VAL A 362 0.23 22.55 -5.24
C VAL A 362 0.64 22.20 -6.67
N LEU A 363 1.79 22.69 -7.16
CA LEU A 363 2.28 22.36 -8.50
C LEU A 363 2.66 20.88 -8.66
N SER A 364 3.00 20.18 -7.59
CA SER A 364 3.30 18.74 -7.62
C SER A 364 2.03 17.88 -7.72
N ASP A 365 0.93 18.38 -7.13
CA ASP A 365 -0.38 17.71 -7.16
C ASP A 365 -1.48 18.78 -7.00
N MET A 366 -2.04 19.21 -8.13
CA MET A 366 -3.02 20.31 -8.20
C MET A 366 -4.42 19.93 -7.68
N GLU A 367 -4.66 18.67 -7.45
CA GLU A 367 -5.93 18.15 -6.92
C GLU A 367 -5.84 17.74 -5.45
N ASN A 368 -4.67 17.85 -4.85
CA ASN A 368 -4.45 17.48 -3.45
C ASN A 368 -5.11 18.49 -2.49
N PRO A 369 -6.17 18.11 -1.77
CA PRO A 369 -6.91 19.04 -0.93
C PRO A 369 -6.07 19.61 0.22
N THR A 370 -5.11 18.85 0.76
CA THR A 370 -4.23 19.33 1.83
C THR A 370 -3.31 20.47 1.35
N TYR A 371 -2.77 20.35 0.14
CA TYR A 371 -1.92 21.39 -0.43
C TYR A 371 -2.72 22.62 -0.84
N LEU A 372 -3.92 22.43 -1.37
CA LEU A 372 -4.83 23.51 -1.73
C LEU A 372 -5.31 24.27 -0.51
N ASP A 373 -5.64 23.59 0.61
CA ASP A 373 -6.03 24.23 1.87
C ASP A 373 -4.90 25.10 2.42
N THR A 374 -3.69 24.57 2.52
CA THR A 374 -2.52 25.34 2.96
C THR A 374 -2.29 26.57 2.07
N TYR A 375 -2.44 26.43 0.77
CA TYR A 375 -2.26 27.54 -0.17
C TYR A 375 -3.36 28.61 0.00
N ALA A 376 -4.61 28.18 0.19
CA ALA A 376 -5.73 29.07 0.51
C ALA A 376 -5.48 29.79 1.84
N TRP A 377 -5.01 29.07 2.85
CA TRP A 377 -4.71 29.64 4.16
C TRP A 377 -3.59 30.67 4.13
N VAL A 378 -2.51 30.43 3.37
CA VAL A 378 -1.46 31.41 3.16
C VAL A 378 -1.99 32.69 2.50
N TYR A 379 -2.84 32.59 1.45
CA TYR A 379 -3.50 33.75 0.86
C TYR A 379 -4.40 34.49 1.85
N PHE A 380 -5.15 33.75 2.66
CA PHE A 380 -5.97 34.33 3.72
C PHE A 380 -5.13 35.15 4.71
N LYS A 381 -4.00 34.61 5.17
CA LYS A 381 -3.07 35.32 6.05
C LYS A 381 -2.41 36.54 5.38
N LYS A 382 -2.22 36.49 4.08
CA LYS A 382 -1.79 37.66 3.28
C LYS A 382 -2.93 38.65 3.00
N ARG A 383 -4.16 38.35 3.43
CA ARG A 383 -5.39 39.13 3.21
C ARG A 383 -5.80 39.22 1.71
N ASP A 384 -5.34 38.30 0.89
CA ASP A 384 -5.82 38.12 -0.48
C ASP A 384 -7.01 37.16 -0.49
N TYR A 385 -8.17 37.68 -0.04
CA TYR A 385 -9.37 36.88 0.12
C TYR A 385 -9.93 36.30 -1.18
N PRO A 386 -9.86 37.00 -2.33
CA PRO A 386 -10.28 36.41 -3.61
C PRO A 386 -9.49 35.15 -3.97
N GLN A 387 -8.16 35.17 -3.82
CA GLN A 387 -7.35 33.99 -4.08
C GLN A 387 -7.56 32.91 -3.01
N ALA A 388 -7.66 33.31 -1.73
CA ALA A 388 -7.98 32.36 -0.65
C ALA A 388 -9.28 31.61 -0.94
N LYS A 389 -10.35 32.34 -1.36
CA LYS A 389 -11.63 31.73 -1.73
C LYS A 389 -11.51 30.76 -2.89
N LYS A 390 -10.82 31.17 -3.96
CA LYS A 390 -10.60 30.31 -5.12
C LYS A 390 -9.99 28.95 -4.74
N TYR A 391 -8.97 28.95 -3.90
CA TYR A 391 -8.27 27.72 -3.55
C TYR A 391 -9.01 26.90 -2.48
N ILE A 392 -9.73 27.52 -1.55
CA ILE A 392 -10.57 26.76 -0.61
C ILE A 392 -11.76 26.10 -1.31
N ASP A 393 -12.34 26.72 -2.34
CA ASP A 393 -13.39 26.11 -3.16
C ASP A 393 -12.86 24.86 -3.89
N LEU A 394 -11.63 24.91 -4.38
CA LEU A 394 -10.96 23.73 -4.96
C LEU A 394 -10.67 22.67 -3.90
N THR A 395 -10.23 23.06 -2.70
CA THR A 395 -10.06 22.14 -1.57
C THR A 395 -11.33 21.36 -1.29
N LEU A 396 -12.45 22.06 -1.15
CA LEU A 396 -13.75 21.45 -0.88
C LEU A 396 -14.18 20.52 -2.02
N LYS A 397 -13.99 20.94 -3.27
CA LYS A 397 -14.30 20.12 -4.45
C LYS A 397 -13.54 18.79 -4.45
N TYR A 398 -12.24 18.81 -4.22
CA TYR A 398 -11.40 17.62 -4.28
C TYR A 398 -11.40 16.80 -2.97
N SER A 399 -12.03 17.30 -1.91
CA SER A 399 -12.25 16.52 -0.68
C SER A 399 -13.48 15.62 -0.74
N LEU A 400 -14.37 15.79 -1.73
CA LEU A 400 -15.56 14.96 -1.89
C LEU A 400 -15.24 13.65 -2.64
N PRO A 401 -15.93 12.52 -2.35
CA PRO A 401 -15.86 11.32 -3.15
C PRO A 401 -16.25 11.59 -4.61
N VAL A 402 -15.62 10.87 -5.56
CA VAL A 402 -15.82 11.06 -7.01
C VAL A 402 -17.28 10.89 -7.44
N GLU A 403 -18.09 10.13 -6.68
CA GLU A 403 -19.51 9.90 -6.96
C GLU A 403 -20.39 11.13 -6.70
N ASP A 404 -19.98 12.01 -5.78
CA ASP A 404 -20.72 13.24 -5.43
C ASP A 404 -20.20 14.47 -6.19
N SER A 405 -19.08 14.36 -6.92
CA SER A 405 -18.48 15.47 -7.65
C SER A 405 -19.24 15.89 -8.93
N ILE A 406 -20.25 15.13 -9.35
CA ILE A 406 -21.05 15.42 -10.56
C ILE A 406 -21.95 16.66 -10.37
N ALA A 407 -22.20 17.09 -9.15
CA ALA A 407 -23.03 18.28 -8.86
C ALA A 407 -22.25 19.62 -8.81
N VAL A 408 -20.92 19.60 -8.92
CA VAL A 408 -20.05 20.80 -8.79
C VAL A 408 -19.42 21.21 -10.14
N ASP A 409 -19.99 20.82 -11.26
CA ASP A 409 -19.43 20.99 -12.61
C ASP A 409 -19.43 22.45 -13.15
N SER A 410 -19.55 23.47 -12.30
CA SER A 410 -19.46 24.88 -12.71
C SER A 410 -18.16 25.60 -12.30
N VAL A 411 -17.22 24.93 -11.61
CA VAL A 411 -15.90 25.54 -11.35
C VAL A 411 -14.95 25.13 -12.48
N ALA A 412 -14.67 26.07 -13.37
CA ALA A 412 -13.72 25.89 -14.47
C ALA A 412 -12.40 25.30 -13.98
N SER A 413 -11.91 24.28 -14.68
CA SER A 413 -10.55 23.78 -14.51
C SER A 413 -9.55 24.94 -14.48
N PRO A 414 -8.49 24.88 -13.68
CA PRO A 414 -7.50 25.96 -13.63
C PRO A 414 -6.72 26.03 -14.94
N GLU A 415 -7.31 26.63 -15.97
CA GLU A 415 -6.59 27.06 -17.16
C GLU A 415 -5.72 28.26 -16.75
N GLY A 416 -4.44 28.02 -16.59
CA GLY A 416 -3.48 29.05 -16.22
C GLY A 416 -2.15 28.58 -15.69
N PHE A 417 -1.95 27.27 -15.55
CA PHE A 417 -0.62 26.73 -15.33
C PHE A 417 0.00 26.33 -16.69
N ALA A 418 0.51 27.33 -17.42
CA ALA A 418 1.35 27.05 -18.58
C ALA A 418 2.61 26.32 -18.07
N SER A 419 2.93 25.21 -18.71
CA SER A 419 4.18 24.47 -18.55
C SER A 419 5.33 25.33 -19.07
N ASP A 420 5.85 26.22 -18.24
CA ASP A 420 7.09 26.91 -18.53
C ASP A 420 8.20 26.42 -17.62
N SER A 421 9.23 25.98 -18.28
CA SER A 421 10.53 25.57 -17.76
C SER A 421 11.02 26.52 -16.64
N ILE A 422 11.34 25.94 -15.50
CA ILE A 422 11.87 26.65 -14.32
C ILE A 422 13.23 27.23 -14.67
N ALA A 423 13.28 28.54 -14.95
CA ALA A 423 14.44 29.38 -14.75
C ALA A 423 14.13 30.34 -13.61
N PRO A 424 15.07 30.61 -12.68
CA PRO A 424 14.83 31.56 -11.61
C PRO A 424 14.85 32.98 -12.16
N ASP A 425 13.93 33.82 -11.66
CA ASP A 425 13.82 35.26 -11.86
C ASP A 425 13.30 35.76 -13.22
N SER A 426 12.01 36.02 -13.31
CA SER A 426 11.55 37.33 -13.80
C SER A 426 10.02 37.49 -13.62
N ALA A 427 9.64 38.74 -13.38
CA ALA A 427 8.31 39.25 -13.08
C ALA A 427 7.23 38.82 -14.07
N TYR A 428 6.06 38.43 -13.56
CA TYR A 428 4.85 38.30 -14.39
C TYR A 428 3.81 39.35 -13.99
N ILE A 429 3.50 40.20 -14.92
CA ILE A 429 2.46 41.24 -14.85
C ILE A 429 1.13 40.62 -15.28
N GLY A 430 0.06 41.01 -14.59
CA GLY A 430 -1.27 40.42 -14.66
C GLY A 430 -2.00 40.52 -16.01
N THR A 431 -3.00 39.67 -16.14
CA THR A 431 -4.15 39.89 -17.01
C THR A 431 -5.44 39.63 -16.23
N GLU A 432 -6.42 40.43 -16.57
CA GLU A 432 -7.68 40.71 -15.90
C GLU A 432 -8.60 39.46 -15.78
N ALA A 433 -9.26 39.35 -14.62
CA ALA A 433 -10.31 38.37 -14.36
C ALA A 433 -11.61 38.79 -15.07
N THR A 434 -12.16 37.92 -15.89
CA THR A 434 -13.55 38.03 -16.35
C THR A 434 -14.47 37.37 -15.29
N ASP A 435 -15.49 38.14 -14.96
CA ASP A 435 -16.57 37.83 -14.03
C ASP A 435 -17.32 36.56 -14.48
N ALA A 436 -17.27 35.48 -13.66
CA ALA A 436 -18.12 34.31 -13.84
C ALA A 436 -19.06 34.21 -12.64
N GLY A 437 -20.33 34.28 -12.95
CA GLY A 437 -21.44 34.44 -12.02
C GLY A 437 -21.51 33.39 -10.92
N SER A 438 -22.02 33.86 -9.79
CA SER A 438 -22.32 33.10 -8.60
C SER A 438 -23.55 32.23 -8.82
N ASP A 439 -23.37 30.93 -8.97
CA ASP A 439 -24.46 29.97 -8.80
C ASP A 439 -24.46 29.47 -7.35
N ILE A 440 -25.60 29.70 -6.73
CA ILE A 440 -25.90 29.42 -5.32
C ILE A 440 -26.09 27.90 -5.20
N ILE A 441 -25.30 27.27 -4.33
CA ILE A 441 -25.58 25.89 -3.86
C ILE A 441 -26.72 26.04 -2.84
N GLU A 442 -27.97 25.77 -3.28
CA GLU A 442 -29.11 25.60 -2.38
C GLU A 442 -28.94 24.29 -1.60
N GLY A 443 -29.16 24.38 -0.26
CA GLY A 443 -28.84 23.34 0.69
C GLY A 443 -29.52 22.01 0.38
N GLU A 444 -28.71 21.01 0.07
CA GLU A 444 -29.04 19.61 0.25
C GLU A 444 -28.44 19.14 1.57
N ASP A 445 -29.16 18.27 2.28
CA ASP A 445 -28.71 17.64 3.53
C ASP A 445 -27.47 16.76 3.23
N PHE A 446 -26.27 17.33 3.43
CA PHE A 446 -25.03 16.58 3.31
C PHE A 446 -24.94 15.56 4.45
N ASP A 447 -24.81 14.29 4.09
CA ASP A 447 -24.55 13.19 5.01
C ASP A 447 -23.22 13.47 5.76
N THR A 448 -23.22 13.27 7.09
CA THR A 448 -22.11 13.58 8.01
C THR A 448 -20.87 12.68 7.81
N ASN A 449 -20.83 11.85 6.79
CA ASN A 449 -19.68 11.05 6.36
C ASN A 449 -18.68 11.80 5.48
N ASP A 450 -18.77 13.14 5.41
CA ASP A 450 -17.86 13.99 4.64
C ASP A 450 -16.42 13.85 5.14
N ILE A 451 -15.53 13.49 4.23
CA ILE A 451 -14.08 13.30 4.44
C ILE A 451 -13.36 14.62 4.80
N VAL A 452 -14.06 15.75 4.81
CA VAL A 452 -13.51 17.08 5.08
C VAL A 452 -13.25 17.28 6.57
N SER A 453 -12.01 17.59 6.96
CA SER A 453 -11.63 17.79 8.36
C SER A 453 -12.27 19.05 8.97
N ALA A 454 -12.42 19.06 10.32
CA ALA A 454 -12.88 20.25 11.06
C ALA A 454 -11.99 21.48 10.79
N GLU A 455 -10.70 21.30 10.58
CA GLU A 455 -9.74 22.35 10.29
C GLU A 455 -10.00 23.00 8.93
N VAL A 456 -10.14 22.21 7.87
CA VAL A 456 -10.48 22.70 6.52
C VAL A 456 -11.82 23.45 6.53
N LEU A 457 -12.84 22.90 7.20
CA LEU A 457 -14.13 23.57 7.33
C LEU A 457 -14.02 24.88 8.14
N SER A 458 -13.16 24.94 9.16
CA SER A 458 -12.88 26.19 9.90
C SER A 458 -12.20 27.23 9.00
N HIS A 459 -11.20 26.82 8.20
CA HIS A 459 -10.54 27.70 7.22
C HIS A 459 -11.53 28.20 6.17
N ALA A 460 -12.39 27.32 5.64
CA ALA A 460 -13.45 27.70 4.70
C ALA A 460 -14.37 28.76 5.32
N GLY A 461 -14.85 28.54 6.52
CA GLY A 461 -15.68 29.53 7.24
C GLY A 461 -15.00 30.88 7.41
N ASP A 462 -13.72 30.90 7.80
CA ASP A 462 -12.95 32.14 7.98
C ASP A 462 -12.74 32.87 6.64
N ILE A 463 -12.40 32.16 5.59
CA ILE A 463 -12.18 32.70 4.25
C ILE A 463 -13.49 33.25 3.66
N TYR A 464 -14.59 32.51 3.76
CA TYR A 464 -15.90 32.95 3.27
C TYR A 464 -16.40 34.18 4.01
N PHE A 465 -16.23 34.23 5.33
CA PHE A 465 -16.62 35.41 6.13
C PHE A 465 -15.86 36.67 5.68
N MET A 466 -14.53 36.56 5.53
CA MET A 466 -13.71 37.69 5.12
C MET A 466 -13.91 38.05 3.63
N SER A 467 -14.44 37.13 2.85
CA SER A 467 -14.87 37.35 1.44
C SER A 467 -16.27 38.01 1.34
N GLY A 468 -16.93 38.30 2.48
CA GLY A 468 -18.24 38.96 2.51
C GLY A 468 -19.43 38.02 2.40
N LEU A 469 -19.25 36.73 2.66
CA LEU A 469 -20.27 35.68 2.57
C LEU A 469 -20.56 35.09 3.99
N PRO A 470 -21.11 35.86 4.94
CA PRO A 470 -21.21 35.46 6.35
C PRO A 470 -22.20 34.32 6.61
N GLU A 471 -23.21 34.14 5.74
CA GLU A 471 -24.19 33.05 5.90
C GLU A 471 -23.56 31.71 5.57
N GLN A 472 -22.85 31.61 4.46
CA GLN A 472 -22.11 30.41 4.07
C GLN A 472 -20.99 30.11 5.08
N ALA A 473 -20.27 31.12 5.54
CA ALA A 473 -19.26 30.98 6.59
C ALA A 473 -19.84 30.32 7.87
N LEU A 474 -21.05 30.72 8.27
CA LEU A 474 -21.71 30.14 9.43
C LEU A 474 -22.02 28.64 9.25
N GLU A 475 -22.40 28.22 8.07
CA GLU A 475 -22.65 26.80 7.79
C GLU A 475 -21.34 25.98 7.89
N PHE A 476 -20.23 26.45 7.32
CA PHE A 476 -18.93 25.80 7.48
C PHE A 476 -18.49 25.72 8.95
N TRP A 477 -18.62 26.78 9.72
CA TRP A 477 -18.29 26.76 11.16
C TRP A 477 -19.19 25.83 11.97
N LYS A 478 -20.49 25.70 11.64
CA LYS A 478 -21.37 24.73 12.30
C LYS A 478 -20.94 23.31 12.04
N ARG A 479 -20.61 22.98 10.77
CA ARG A 479 -20.11 21.66 10.40
C ARG A 479 -18.77 21.36 11.10
N ALA A 480 -17.85 22.32 11.10
CA ALA A 480 -16.58 22.19 11.82
C ALA A 480 -16.80 21.94 13.33
N ALA A 481 -17.75 22.65 13.96
CA ALA A 481 -18.06 22.50 15.39
C ALA A 481 -18.70 21.14 15.73
N ILE A 482 -19.35 20.48 14.80
CA ILE A 482 -19.84 19.09 14.99
C ILE A 482 -18.64 18.12 15.05
N LEU A 483 -17.64 18.31 14.20
CA LEU A 483 -16.44 17.46 14.13
C LEU A 483 -15.44 17.76 15.26
N ALA A 484 -15.42 19.01 15.78
CA ALA A 484 -14.55 19.43 16.87
C ALA A 484 -15.36 20.14 17.96
N PRO A 485 -16.18 19.41 18.75
CA PRO A 485 -17.11 19.99 19.73
C PRO A 485 -16.42 20.71 20.89
N ASP A 486 -15.18 20.39 21.18
CA ASP A 486 -14.38 20.98 22.26
C ASP A 486 -13.62 22.23 21.82
N ASP A 487 -13.73 22.66 20.55
CA ASP A 487 -13.08 23.88 20.05
C ASP A 487 -13.91 25.13 20.49
N GLU A 488 -13.43 25.80 21.54
CA GLU A 488 -14.05 27.01 22.05
C GLU A 488 -14.10 28.16 21.03
N MET A 489 -13.10 28.25 20.12
CA MET A 489 -13.05 29.32 19.12
C MET A 489 -14.13 29.10 18.06
N LEU A 490 -14.31 27.88 17.58
CA LEU A 490 -15.41 27.51 16.70
C LEU A 490 -16.77 27.76 17.35
N ALA A 491 -16.94 27.34 18.60
CA ALA A 491 -18.16 27.59 19.35
C ALA A 491 -18.49 29.10 19.45
N ARG A 492 -17.49 29.97 19.63
CA ARG A 492 -17.64 31.43 19.61
C ARG A 492 -18.02 31.97 18.23
N LYS A 493 -17.35 31.50 17.16
CA LYS A 493 -17.66 31.88 15.77
C LYS A 493 -19.12 31.57 15.43
N VAL A 494 -19.59 30.36 15.76
CA VAL A 494 -20.99 29.94 15.55
C VAL A 494 -21.95 30.78 16.36
N LYS A 495 -21.69 30.97 17.67
CA LYS A 495 -22.58 31.71 18.60
C LYS A 495 -22.76 33.15 18.19
N TYR A 496 -21.68 33.84 17.84
CA TYR A 496 -21.69 35.28 17.55
C TYR A 496 -21.76 35.58 16.04
N LYS A 497 -21.78 34.54 15.19
CA LYS A 497 -21.86 34.63 13.72
C LYS A 497 -20.80 35.57 13.14
N THR A 498 -19.58 35.53 13.67
CA THR A 498 -18.50 36.43 13.28
C THR A 498 -17.15 35.75 13.41
N TYR A 499 -16.19 36.24 12.63
CA TYR A 499 -14.81 35.81 12.71
C TYR A 499 -14.13 36.37 13.97
N PHE A 500 -13.46 35.49 14.70
CA PHE A 500 -12.59 35.84 15.80
C PHE A 500 -11.16 35.39 15.48
N TYR A 501 -10.19 36.19 15.92
CA TYR A 501 -8.78 35.82 15.83
C TYR A 501 -8.11 36.13 17.18
N GLU A 502 -7.05 35.40 17.46
CA GLU A 502 -6.23 35.67 18.64
C GLU A 502 -5.21 36.77 18.34
N ASP A 503 -5.11 37.76 19.22
CA ASP A 503 -4.01 38.71 19.11
C ASP A 503 -2.69 38.07 19.64
N LYS A 504 -1.54 38.71 19.35
CA LYS A 504 -0.22 38.25 19.83
C LYS A 504 -0.11 38.11 21.37
N LYS A 505 -1.16 38.39 22.11
CA LYS A 505 -1.28 38.26 23.57
C LYS A 505 -2.31 37.20 24.00
N GLY A 506 -2.77 36.35 23.06
CA GLY A 506 -3.74 35.29 23.31
C GLY A 506 -5.15 35.81 23.66
N LYS A 507 -5.55 37.03 23.24
CA LYS A 507 -6.89 37.57 23.47
C LYS A 507 -7.71 37.51 22.20
N ALA A 508 -8.85 36.84 22.25
CA ALA A 508 -9.79 36.79 21.15
C ALA A 508 -10.33 38.18 20.80
N LYS A 509 -10.23 38.57 19.53
CA LYS A 509 -10.76 39.84 18.98
C LYS A 509 -11.74 39.56 17.86
N GLN A 510 -12.72 40.50 17.71
CA GLN A 510 -13.75 40.41 16.69
C GLN A 510 -13.36 41.17 15.43
N ALA A 511 -13.59 40.60 14.23
CA ALA A 511 -13.15 41.14 12.94
C ALA A 511 -13.79 42.49 12.55
N ALA A 512 -14.91 42.90 13.18
CA ALA A 512 -15.54 44.20 12.93
C ALA A 512 -14.58 45.39 13.15
N ASP A 513 -13.57 45.25 14.03
CA ASP A 513 -12.61 46.33 14.33
C ASP A 513 -11.50 46.47 13.27
N ASP A 514 -11.34 45.54 12.37
CA ASP A 514 -10.24 45.55 11.38
C ASP A 514 -10.69 45.92 9.94
N ARG A 515 -11.99 45.88 9.63
CA ARG A 515 -12.51 46.25 8.29
C ARG A 515 -12.28 47.72 7.92
N ASP A 516 -12.14 48.60 8.93
CA ASP A 516 -11.96 50.04 8.71
C ASP A 516 -10.49 50.50 8.67
N LYS A 517 -9.54 49.57 8.72
CA LYS A 517 -8.12 49.95 8.60
C LYS A 517 -7.63 49.79 7.14
N PRO A 518 -7.27 50.91 6.46
CA PRO A 518 -6.74 50.82 5.09
C PRO A 518 -5.43 49.99 5.09
N SER A 519 -5.35 49.08 4.15
CA SER A 519 -4.14 48.30 3.89
C SER A 519 -2.96 49.26 3.67
N LYS A 520 -1.97 49.20 4.54
CA LYS A 520 -0.71 49.92 4.32
C LYS A 520 0.06 49.20 3.20
N SER A 521 -0.32 49.50 1.94
CA SER A 521 0.51 49.26 0.80
C SER A 521 1.81 50.02 1.00
N GLY A 522 2.93 49.31 0.87
CA GLY A 522 4.28 49.82 1.15
C GLY A 522 4.62 51.08 0.34
N ALA A 523 4.62 52.20 1.03
CA ALA A 523 5.33 53.39 0.58
C ALA A 523 6.74 53.32 1.17
N SER A 524 7.72 53.02 0.35
CA SER A 524 9.12 53.15 0.63
C SER A 524 9.40 54.62 1.00
N LYS A 525 9.85 54.85 2.24
CA LYS A 525 10.38 56.16 2.63
C LYS A 525 11.68 56.45 1.88
N PRO A 526 11.85 57.65 1.30
CA PRO A 526 13.15 58.00 0.70
C PRO A 526 14.19 58.17 1.79
N ASP A 527 15.34 57.58 1.53
CA ASP A 527 16.57 57.65 2.31
C ASP A 527 17.09 59.12 2.39
N THR A 528 17.02 59.76 3.51
CA THR A 528 17.66 61.05 3.79
C THR A 528 18.77 60.87 4.82
N SER A 529 19.86 60.21 4.42
CA SER A 529 21.09 60.22 5.17
C SER A 529 22.00 61.37 4.67
N LYS A 530 21.93 62.50 5.33
CA LYS A 530 22.98 63.55 5.23
C LYS A 530 24.18 63.09 6.05
N PRO A 531 25.44 63.23 5.53
CA PRO A 531 26.65 62.88 6.27
C PRO A 531 26.96 63.92 7.38
N LYS A 532 27.23 63.45 8.58
CA LYS A 532 27.78 64.31 9.69
C LYS A 532 29.28 64.53 9.48
N PRO A 533 29.77 65.76 9.75
CA PRO A 533 31.18 66.09 9.56
C PRO A 533 32.06 65.46 10.63
N SER A 534 33.24 65.01 10.22
CA SER A 534 34.33 64.51 11.04
C SER A 534 34.88 65.63 11.98
N LYS A 535 34.92 65.37 13.28
CA LYS A 535 35.78 66.11 14.22
C LYS A 535 37.12 65.38 14.42
N GLN A 536 38.16 65.93 13.86
CA GLN A 536 39.54 65.70 14.32
C GLN A 536 39.68 66.25 15.73
N LYS A 537 40.33 65.48 16.60
CA LYS A 537 41.12 65.98 17.74
C LYS A 537 42.31 65.10 17.95
N HIS A 538 43.40 65.76 17.98
CA HIS A 538 44.77 65.55 18.44
C HIS A 538 45.10 64.22 19.13
#